data_99634d8ddfa862ccbc0101967abe0a33
#
_entry.id   99634d8ddfa862ccbc0101967abe0a33
#
_cell.length_a   1.000
_cell.length_b   1.000
_cell.length_c   1.000
_cell.angle_alpha   90.00
_cell.angle_beta   90.00
_cell.angle_gamma   90.00
#
_symmetry.space_group_name_H-M   'P 1'
#
loop_
_entity.id
_entity.type
_entity.pdbx_description
1 polymer ?
#
loop_
_entity_poly.entity_id
_entity_poly.type
_entity_poly.pdbx_seq_one_letter_code
_entity_poly.pdbx_strand_id
1 'polypeptide(L)'
;MKEDYCGYAVELSLINAKRDTSVFQTGVAAHTVLENIGKAINKNPEIAEEDIEQIASDTAYNLTVKGRAYDGHPEPPMTMLQALEGMKLAMRYKERNPLPADALYEKHFAFDDSWNLVGYDSPNAVFRTMIDYVRIYTEIDEDGEETLVAEVRDYKTQWNISTDMLDNLQRRAQGLVVALAFPKVDVLKLQVHGLRGNQRIERIVFLNFERLTIQNWKDDIAFAINVLKAPQEPAPGLGCYSCPYAITCRYNDPEDLHSIAKQYAIHHGKAKELEKKLKAITKENAILDEQFQIGYKPKTRNTTVPKAMTNLWNVWKENDGTIDAYLNLCNLTATEAKKIMTQLRKNGIDTKPIEETLYKVKEYSQFGITKNEITS
;
A
#
# COMPACT_ATOMS: atom_id res chain seq x y z
N MET A 1 1.11 0.49 -20.92
CA MET A 1 2.53 0.49 -20.50
C MET A 1 3.26 1.81 -20.72
N LYS A 2 3.00 2.58 -21.78
CA LYS A 2 3.58 3.92 -21.94
C LYS A 2 3.05 4.97 -20.95
N GLU A 3 1.86 4.74 -20.40
CA GLU A 3 1.14 5.73 -19.58
C GLU A 3 1.55 5.77 -18.11
N ASP A 4 2.17 4.68 -17.60
CA ASP A 4 2.51 4.57 -16.17
C ASP A 4 3.95 4.94 -15.86
N TYR A 5 4.78 5.18 -16.87
CA TYR A 5 6.21 5.34 -16.68
C TYR A 5 6.77 6.60 -17.33
N CYS A 6 7.11 7.59 -16.50
CA CYS A 6 7.77 8.80 -16.96
C CYS A 6 9.27 8.73 -16.65
N GLY A 7 10.10 8.48 -17.67
CA GLY A 7 11.56 8.42 -17.55
C GLY A 7 12.17 9.72 -17.02
N TYR A 8 11.59 10.87 -17.36
CA TYR A 8 12.03 12.17 -16.84
C TYR A 8 11.84 12.30 -15.32
N ALA A 9 10.78 11.71 -14.74
CA ALA A 9 10.62 11.67 -13.29
C ALA A 9 11.71 10.82 -12.62
N VAL A 10 12.17 9.77 -13.27
CA VAL A 10 13.30 8.95 -12.79
C VAL A 10 14.60 9.73 -12.87
N GLU A 11 14.87 10.41 -13.97
CA GLU A 11 16.04 11.29 -14.12
C GLU A 11 16.06 12.35 -13.01
N LEU A 12 14.95 13.03 -12.76
CA LEU A 12 14.82 13.98 -11.65
C LEU A 12 15.02 13.33 -10.28
N SER A 13 14.62 12.07 -10.10
CA SER A 13 14.81 11.34 -8.84
C SER A 13 16.28 11.03 -8.56
N LEU A 14 17.06 10.79 -9.59
CA LEU A 14 18.51 10.57 -9.48
C LEU A 14 19.25 11.86 -9.09
N ILE A 15 18.76 13.00 -9.55
CA ILE A 15 19.35 14.31 -9.27
C ILE A 15 18.91 14.83 -7.88
N ASN A 16 17.66 14.58 -7.49
CA ASN A 16 17.04 15.09 -6.27
C ASN A 16 16.82 13.96 -5.25
N ALA A 17 17.86 13.44 -4.67
CA ALA A 17 17.87 12.23 -3.81
C ALA A 17 17.04 12.27 -2.51
N LYS A 18 16.23 13.30 -2.25
CA LYS A 18 15.34 13.36 -1.06
C LYS A 18 13.90 12.94 -1.40
N ARG A 19 13.67 11.62 -1.43
CA ARG A 19 12.32 11.08 -1.49
C ARG A 19 11.77 10.98 -0.06
N ASP A 20 10.57 11.51 0.18
CA ASP A 20 9.86 11.22 1.44
C ASP A 20 9.37 9.76 1.41
N THR A 21 10.11 8.88 2.06
CA THR A 21 9.80 7.44 2.14
C THR A 21 8.88 7.11 3.32
N SER A 22 8.46 8.11 4.10
CA SER A 22 7.70 7.90 5.34
C SER A 22 6.40 7.11 5.14
N VAL A 23 5.77 7.23 3.97
CA VAL A 23 4.53 6.51 3.62
C VAL A 23 4.77 5.01 3.44
N PHE A 24 5.99 4.60 3.09
CA PHE A 24 6.34 3.21 2.81
C PHE A 24 6.95 2.47 4.01
N GLN A 25 7.29 3.18 5.08
CA GLN A 25 8.06 2.61 6.19
C GLN A 25 7.36 1.45 6.91
N THR A 26 6.04 1.50 7.06
CA THR A 26 5.29 0.34 7.61
C THR A 26 5.44 -0.90 6.71
N GLY A 27 5.48 -0.71 5.39
CA GLY A 27 5.74 -1.79 4.43
C GLY A 27 7.15 -2.34 4.60
N VAL A 28 8.15 -1.47 4.64
CA VAL A 28 9.56 -1.85 4.88
C VAL A 28 9.70 -2.63 6.18
N ALA A 29 9.06 -2.19 7.27
CA ALA A 29 9.09 -2.90 8.55
C ALA A 29 8.49 -4.31 8.43
N ALA A 30 7.32 -4.45 7.79
CA ALA A 30 6.67 -5.75 7.63
C ALA A 30 7.52 -6.73 6.81
N HIS A 31 8.11 -6.28 5.70
CA HIS A 31 9.01 -7.09 4.87
C HIS A 31 10.26 -7.52 5.65
N THR A 32 10.92 -6.58 6.34
CA THR A 32 12.14 -6.89 7.10
C THR A 32 11.88 -7.88 8.24
N VAL A 33 10.71 -7.78 8.90
CA VAL A 33 10.32 -8.75 9.94
C VAL A 33 10.08 -10.13 9.32
N LEU A 34 9.33 -10.23 8.20
CA LEU A 34 9.10 -11.50 7.51
C LEU A 34 10.40 -12.13 7.00
N GLU A 35 11.30 -11.32 6.46
CA GLU A 35 12.65 -11.74 6.05
C GLU A 35 13.44 -12.37 7.20
N ASN A 36 13.53 -11.67 8.34
CA ASN A 36 14.33 -12.13 9.47
C ASN A 36 13.75 -13.39 10.11
N ILE A 37 12.41 -13.47 10.23
CA ILE A 37 11.72 -14.68 10.69
C ILE A 37 11.99 -15.84 9.71
N GLY A 38 11.79 -15.62 8.42
CA GLY A 38 12.01 -16.65 7.40
C GLY A 38 13.45 -17.16 7.38
N LYS A 39 14.43 -16.26 7.48
CA LYS A 39 15.86 -16.64 7.58
C LYS A 39 16.16 -17.42 8.87
N ALA A 40 15.49 -17.13 9.98
CA ALA A 40 15.64 -17.85 11.22
C ALA A 40 15.04 -19.26 11.12
N ILE A 41 13.87 -19.42 10.54
CA ILE A 41 13.23 -20.71 10.25
C ILE A 41 14.11 -21.56 9.32
N ASN A 42 14.71 -20.95 8.29
CA ASN A 42 15.63 -21.67 7.39
C ASN A 42 16.86 -22.23 8.14
N LYS A 43 17.35 -21.52 9.17
CA LYS A 43 18.47 -21.97 9.98
C LYS A 43 18.07 -23.03 11.00
N ASN A 44 16.90 -22.91 11.56
CA ASN A 44 16.35 -23.81 12.55
C ASN A 44 14.84 -24.01 12.30
N PRO A 45 14.43 -25.05 11.56
CA PRO A 45 13.03 -25.34 11.28
C PRO A 45 12.16 -25.60 12.53
N GLU A 46 12.80 -26.01 13.64
CA GLU A 46 12.15 -26.28 14.93
C GLU A 46 12.25 -25.09 15.90
N ILE A 47 12.49 -23.88 15.38
CA ILE A 47 12.57 -22.65 16.21
C ILE A 47 11.27 -22.44 17.00
N ALA A 48 11.41 -22.16 18.29
CA ALA A 48 10.26 -21.90 19.15
C ALA A 48 9.50 -20.61 18.78
N GLU A 49 8.21 -20.58 19.06
CA GLU A 49 7.37 -19.39 18.74
C GLU A 49 7.83 -18.16 19.51
N GLU A 50 8.28 -18.33 20.77
CA GLU A 50 8.82 -17.27 21.61
C GLU A 50 10.07 -16.63 21.00
N ASP A 51 10.94 -17.43 20.38
CA ASP A 51 12.14 -16.93 19.68
C ASP A 51 11.75 -16.15 18.42
N ILE A 52 10.70 -16.59 17.70
CA ILE A 52 10.16 -15.88 16.55
C ILE A 52 9.60 -14.51 16.96
N GLU A 53 8.84 -14.45 18.06
CA GLU A 53 8.32 -13.19 18.61
C GLU A 53 9.46 -12.25 19.04
N GLN A 54 10.52 -12.79 19.63
CA GLN A 54 11.70 -12.02 19.99
C GLN A 54 12.40 -11.46 18.74
N ILE A 55 12.59 -12.27 17.70
CA ILE A 55 13.19 -11.82 16.41
C ILE A 55 12.36 -10.68 15.81
N ALA A 56 11.03 -10.81 15.82
CA ALA A 56 10.13 -9.78 15.30
C ALA A 56 10.27 -8.47 16.09
N SER A 57 10.29 -8.56 17.42
CA SER A 57 10.45 -7.43 18.34
C SER A 57 11.80 -6.72 18.16
N ASP A 58 12.89 -7.50 18.14
CA ASP A 58 14.25 -6.97 17.97
C ASP A 58 14.42 -6.31 16.60
N THR A 59 13.83 -6.90 15.57
CA THR A 59 13.82 -6.31 14.21
C THR A 59 13.11 -4.96 14.23
N ALA A 60 11.89 -4.89 14.78
CA ALA A 60 11.14 -3.63 14.87
C ALA A 60 11.91 -2.57 15.67
N TYR A 61 12.49 -2.93 16.80
CA TYR A 61 13.32 -2.03 17.60
C TYR A 61 14.53 -1.51 16.83
N ASN A 62 15.28 -2.40 16.16
CA ASN A 62 16.45 -2.02 15.37
C ASN A 62 16.11 -1.03 14.24
N LEU A 63 14.97 -1.20 13.60
CA LEU A 63 14.48 -0.27 12.57
C LEU A 63 14.21 1.14 13.12
N THR A 64 13.85 1.26 14.39
CA THR A 64 13.65 2.57 15.04
C THR A 64 14.94 3.24 15.50
N VAL A 65 16.00 2.48 15.72
CA VAL A 65 17.28 3.00 16.24
C VAL A 65 18.30 3.19 15.11
N LYS A 66 18.43 2.20 14.23
CA LYS A 66 19.48 2.16 13.21
C LYS A 66 18.95 2.45 11.80
N GLY A 67 17.62 2.34 11.60
CA GLY A 67 17.05 2.29 10.25
C GLY A 67 17.37 0.99 9.54
N ARG A 68 17.14 0.96 8.22
CA ARG A 68 17.53 -0.14 7.34
C ARG A 68 18.61 0.33 6.38
N ALA A 69 19.62 -0.48 6.14
CA ALA A 69 20.51 -0.28 5.00
C ALA A 69 19.89 -0.98 3.77
N TYR A 70 19.59 -0.22 2.73
CA TYR A 70 19.09 -0.74 1.47
C TYR A 70 20.12 -0.43 0.38
N ASP A 71 20.59 -1.45 -0.33
CA ASP A 71 21.62 -1.32 -1.38
C ASP A 71 22.85 -0.48 -0.94
N GLY A 72 23.30 -0.62 0.30
CA GLY A 72 24.41 0.15 0.85
C GLY A 72 24.07 1.60 1.22
N HIS A 73 22.83 2.03 1.00
CA HIS A 73 22.35 3.35 1.39
C HIS A 73 21.56 3.23 2.71
N PRO A 74 22.00 3.90 3.80
CA PRO A 74 21.28 3.88 5.06
C PRO A 74 19.97 4.68 4.90
N GLU A 75 18.86 4.00 5.13
CA GLU A 75 17.58 4.70 5.32
C GLU A 75 17.47 5.26 6.74
N PRO A 76 16.83 6.41 6.92
CA PRO A 76 16.66 6.99 8.23
C PRO A 76 15.82 6.07 9.13
N PRO A 77 16.05 6.11 10.46
CA PRO A 77 15.22 5.41 11.42
C PRO A 77 13.74 5.74 11.25
N MET A 78 12.89 4.73 11.34
CA MET A 78 11.44 4.92 11.27
C MET A 78 10.84 5.22 12.65
N THR A 79 9.61 5.68 12.68
CA THR A 79 8.91 5.89 13.96
C THR A 79 8.55 4.54 14.60
N MET A 80 8.51 4.51 15.95
CA MET A 80 8.10 3.32 16.70
C MET A 80 6.71 2.81 16.24
N LEU A 81 5.77 3.73 15.94
CA LEU A 81 4.44 3.36 15.49
C LEU A 81 4.47 2.59 14.16
N GLN A 82 5.28 3.05 13.20
CA GLN A 82 5.43 2.39 11.88
C GLN A 82 6.09 1.02 12.03
N ALA A 83 7.13 0.92 12.86
CA ALA A 83 7.82 -0.35 13.11
C ALA A 83 6.89 -1.38 13.77
N LEU A 84 6.15 -0.99 14.81
CA LEU A 84 5.20 -1.86 15.51
C LEU A 84 4.01 -2.26 14.62
N GLU A 85 3.51 -1.35 13.79
CA GLU A 85 2.45 -1.68 12.84
C GLU A 85 2.94 -2.69 11.80
N GLY A 86 4.13 -2.50 11.25
CA GLY A 86 4.75 -3.45 10.32
C GLY A 86 4.97 -4.82 10.94
N MET A 87 5.50 -4.86 12.15
CA MET A 87 5.69 -6.10 12.91
C MET A 87 4.35 -6.85 13.12
N LYS A 88 3.30 -6.15 13.56
CA LYS A 88 1.97 -6.76 13.73
C LYS A 88 1.41 -7.33 12.44
N LEU A 89 1.62 -6.65 11.30
CA LEU A 89 1.20 -7.16 10.00
C LEU A 89 1.96 -8.44 9.62
N ALA A 90 3.26 -8.46 9.83
CA ALA A 90 4.12 -9.62 9.56
C ALA A 90 3.73 -10.83 10.42
N MET A 91 3.56 -10.65 11.72
CA MET A 91 3.18 -11.72 12.64
C MET A 91 1.80 -12.31 12.30
N ARG A 92 0.78 -11.48 12.08
CA ARG A 92 -0.55 -11.94 11.63
C ARG A 92 -0.49 -12.69 10.31
N TYR A 93 0.37 -12.26 9.39
CA TYR A 93 0.54 -12.95 8.12
C TYR A 93 1.15 -14.33 8.35
N LYS A 94 2.23 -14.42 9.15
CA LYS A 94 2.92 -15.68 9.49
C LYS A 94 1.98 -16.67 10.17
N GLU A 95 1.15 -16.24 11.12
CA GLU A 95 0.15 -17.08 11.78
C GLU A 95 -0.81 -17.76 10.79
N ARG A 96 -1.19 -17.06 9.71
CA ARG A 96 -2.14 -17.56 8.70
C ARG A 96 -1.46 -18.29 7.54
N ASN A 97 -0.20 -17.98 7.30
CA ASN A 97 0.60 -18.47 6.18
C ASN A 97 1.95 -18.92 6.71
N PRO A 98 2.08 -20.20 7.10
CA PRO A 98 3.34 -20.73 7.60
C PRO A 98 4.48 -20.46 6.61
N LEU A 99 5.61 -20.04 7.15
CA LEU A 99 6.81 -19.75 6.37
C LEU A 99 7.63 -21.04 6.25
N PRO A 100 7.86 -21.59 5.04
CA PRO A 100 8.63 -22.80 4.85
C PRO A 100 10.12 -22.58 5.10
N ALA A 101 10.80 -23.61 5.60
CA ALA A 101 12.24 -23.58 5.87
C ALA A 101 13.12 -23.68 4.61
N ASP A 102 12.53 -23.98 3.46
CA ASP A 102 13.21 -24.15 2.15
C ASP A 102 12.99 -22.96 1.19
N ALA A 103 12.39 -21.86 1.68
CA ALA A 103 12.19 -20.68 0.88
C ALA A 103 13.38 -19.70 0.96
N LEU A 104 13.55 -18.89 -0.07
CA LEU A 104 14.50 -17.78 -0.11
C LEU A 104 13.75 -16.48 0.20
N TYR A 105 14.24 -15.70 1.16
CA TYR A 105 13.65 -14.43 1.58
C TYR A 105 14.56 -13.28 1.19
N GLU A 106 13.97 -12.20 0.65
CA GLU A 106 14.68 -10.99 0.17
C GLU A 106 15.88 -11.36 -0.71
N LYS A 107 15.63 -12.21 -1.72
CA LYS A 107 16.69 -12.70 -2.59
C LYS A 107 17.03 -11.70 -3.67
N HIS A 108 18.29 -11.32 -3.72
CA HIS A 108 18.85 -10.41 -4.71
C HIS A 108 19.29 -11.18 -5.95
N PHE A 109 18.96 -10.62 -7.12
CA PHE A 109 19.37 -11.13 -8.42
C PHE A 109 19.87 -9.99 -9.28
N ALA A 110 20.89 -10.26 -10.10
CA ALA A 110 21.39 -9.32 -11.10
C ALA A 110 21.71 -10.04 -12.40
N PHE A 111 21.50 -9.37 -13.51
CA PHE A 111 21.73 -9.87 -14.85
C PHE A 111 22.53 -8.85 -15.68
N ASP A 112 23.39 -9.35 -16.56
CA ASP A 112 24.07 -8.57 -17.57
C ASP A 112 23.13 -8.23 -18.74
N ASP A 113 23.67 -7.54 -19.77
CA ASP A 113 22.93 -7.17 -20.98
C ASP A 113 22.51 -8.35 -21.85
N SER A 114 23.17 -9.48 -21.68
CA SER A 114 22.88 -10.75 -22.36
C SER A 114 21.94 -11.66 -21.55
N TRP A 115 21.41 -11.17 -20.43
CA TRP A 115 20.54 -11.90 -19.50
C TRP A 115 21.23 -13.09 -18.79
N ASN A 116 22.55 -13.05 -18.63
CA ASN A 116 23.26 -14.00 -17.79
C ASN A 116 23.21 -13.54 -16.32
N LEU A 117 23.02 -14.48 -15.41
CA LEU A 117 23.07 -14.22 -13.97
C LEU A 117 24.49 -13.81 -13.56
N VAL A 118 24.61 -12.68 -12.91
CA VAL A 118 25.88 -12.13 -12.39
C VAL A 118 25.79 -11.80 -10.92
N GLY A 119 26.91 -11.52 -10.27
CA GLY A 119 26.90 -11.05 -8.90
C GLY A 119 26.11 -9.74 -8.76
N TYR A 120 25.38 -9.57 -7.64
CA TYR A 120 24.53 -8.38 -7.44
C TYR A 120 25.31 -7.07 -7.56
N ASP A 121 26.54 -7.03 -7.03
CA ASP A 121 27.45 -5.87 -7.08
C ASP A 121 28.35 -5.86 -8.30
N SER A 122 28.12 -6.74 -9.29
CA SER A 122 28.92 -6.79 -10.51
C SER A 122 28.81 -5.47 -11.28
N PRO A 123 29.93 -4.92 -11.78
CA PRO A 123 29.91 -3.76 -12.66
C PRO A 123 29.21 -4.04 -14.00
N ASN A 124 29.08 -5.29 -14.39
CA ASN A 124 28.39 -5.74 -15.60
C ASN A 124 26.87 -5.88 -15.39
N ALA A 125 26.38 -5.73 -14.17
CA ALA A 125 24.95 -5.84 -13.88
C ALA A 125 24.20 -4.65 -14.48
N VAL A 126 23.38 -4.93 -15.49
CA VAL A 126 22.49 -3.96 -16.15
C VAL A 126 21.12 -3.93 -15.49
N PHE A 127 20.67 -5.05 -14.97
CA PHE A 127 19.39 -5.20 -14.31
C PHE A 127 19.57 -5.83 -12.93
N ARG A 128 18.99 -5.19 -11.92
CA ARG A 128 18.95 -5.68 -10.53
C ARG A 128 17.54 -5.72 -10.03
N THR A 129 17.22 -6.76 -9.27
CA THR A 129 15.93 -6.87 -8.58
C THR A 129 16.08 -7.63 -7.29
N MET A 130 15.13 -7.40 -6.39
CA MET A 130 14.96 -8.12 -5.16
C MET A 130 13.58 -8.75 -5.14
N ILE A 131 13.50 -9.97 -4.67
CA ILE A 131 12.25 -10.73 -4.56
C ILE A 131 12.02 -11.03 -3.09
N ASP A 132 10.85 -10.65 -2.58
CA ASP A 132 10.51 -10.80 -1.15
C ASP A 132 10.55 -12.26 -0.70
N TYR A 133 10.07 -13.16 -1.57
CA TYR A 133 9.98 -14.60 -1.29
C TYR A 133 10.00 -15.41 -2.58
N VAL A 134 10.85 -16.43 -2.59
CA VAL A 134 10.89 -17.47 -3.63
C VAL A 134 11.02 -18.85 -2.96
N ARG A 135 10.16 -19.77 -3.34
CA ARG A 135 10.28 -21.19 -2.97
C ARG A 135 10.24 -22.05 -4.21
N ILE A 136 11.16 -23.04 -4.29
CA ILE A 136 11.19 -24.01 -5.38
C ILE A 136 10.91 -25.38 -4.76
N TYR A 137 9.88 -26.06 -5.26
CA TYR A 137 9.46 -27.36 -4.75
C TYR A 137 8.82 -28.19 -5.85
N THR A 138 8.74 -29.50 -5.62
CA THR A 138 8.08 -30.42 -6.53
C THR A 138 6.63 -30.62 -6.12
N GLU A 139 5.71 -30.44 -7.05
CA GLU A 139 4.32 -30.90 -6.95
C GLU A 139 4.18 -32.22 -7.68
N ILE A 140 3.44 -33.15 -7.08
CA ILE A 140 3.10 -34.44 -7.68
C ILE A 140 1.61 -34.43 -7.94
N ASP A 141 1.20 -34.65 -9.17
CA ASP A 141 -0.21 -34.68 -9.54
C ASP A 141 -0.87 -36.05 -9.23
N GLU A 142 -2.16 -36.18 -9.56
CA GLU A 142 -2.92 -37.40 -9.31
C GLU A 142 -2.41 -38.61 -10.12
N ASP A 143 -1.74 -38.37 -11.23
CA ASP A 143 -1.16 -39.37 -12.11
C ASP A 143 0.31 -39.75 -11.70
N GLY A 144 0.84 -39.07 -10.68
CA GLY A 144 2.20 -39.27 -10.18
C GLY A 144 3.28 -38.51 -10.96
N GLU A 145 2.90 -37.62 -11.86
CA GLU A 145 3.84 -36.77 -12.60
C GLU A 145 4.41 -35.66 -11.73
N GLU A 146 5.72 -35.53 -11.76
CA GLU A 146 6.44 -34.51 -11.00
C GLU A 146 6.58 -33.20 -11.79
N THR A 147 6.17 -32.09 -11.18
CA THR A 147 6.30 -30.75 -11.74
C THR A 147 7.14 -29.87 -10.82
N LEU A 148 8.22 -29.28 -11.32
CA LEU A 148 9.03 -28.35 -10.54
C LEU A 148 8.41 -26.96 -10.56
N VAL A 149 7.97 -26.51 -9.41
CA VAL A 149 7.24 -25.24 -9.24
C VAL A 149 8.12 -24.21 -8.54
N ALA A 150 8.13 -22.98 -9.04
CA ALA A 150 8.62 -21.82 -8.32
C ALA A 150 7.46 -20.93 -7.88
N GLU A 151 7.30 -20.78 -6.58
CA GLU A 151 6.36 -19.85 -5.97
C GLU A 151 7.08 -18.55 -5.65
N VAL A 152 6.57 -17.44 -6.19
CA VAL A 152 7.12 -16.09 -6.02
C VAL A 152 6.05 -15.22 -5.35
N ARG A 153 6.33 -14.72 -4.15
CA ARG A 153 5.39 -13.85 -3.43
C ARG A 153 5.94 -12.44 -3.33
N ASP A 154 5.04 -11.48 -3.47
CA ASP A 154 5.24 -10.07 -3.18
C ASP A 154 4.26 -9.63 -2.09
N TYR A 155 4.77 -9.02 -1.05
CA TYR A 155 3.98 -8.58 0.07
C TYR A 155 3.55 -7.12 -0.11
N LYS A 156 2.26 -6.84 0.10
CA LYS A 156 1.70 -5.49 0.01
C LYS A 156 0.98 -5.11 1.30
N THR A 157 1.30 -3.96 1.84
CA THR A 157 0.68 -3.43 3.07
C THR A 157 -0.54 -2.55 2.82
N GLN A 158 -0.95 -2.38 1.57
CA GLN A 158 -2.19 -1.67 1.22
C GLN A 158 -3.43 -2.51 1.54
N TRP A 159 -4.58 -1.85 1.69
CA TRP A 159 -5.84 -2.51 2.04
C TRP A 159 -6.42 -3.36 0.90
N ASN A 160 -6.27 -2.88 -0.33
CA ASN A 160 -6.82 -3.56 -1.50
C ASN A 160 -5.68 -3.95 -2.44
N ILE A 161 -5.67 -5.19 -2.87
CA ILE A 161 -4.85 -5.68 -3.95
C ILE A 161 -5.75 -6.00 -5.14
N SER A 162 -5.29 -5.70 -6.35
CA SER A 162 -6.03 -5.91 -7.59
C SER A 162 -5.26 -6.82 -8.54
N THR A 163 -5.97 -7.48 -9.43
CA THR A 163 -5.38 -8.40 -10.42
C THR A 163 -4.37 -7.73 -11.34
N ASP A 164 -4.48 -6.42 -11.58
CA ASP A 164 -3.52 -5.64 -12.36
C ASP A 164 -2.10 -5.72 -11.80
N MET A 165 -1.96 -5.96 -10.49
CA MET A 165 -0.66 -6.13 -9.85
C MET A 165 0.08 -7.39 -10.30
N LEU A 166 -0.63 -8.39 -10.83
CA LEU A 166 -0.03 -9.63 -11.35
C LEU A 166 0.63 -9.45 -12.72
N ASP A 167 0.30 -8.37 -13.44
CA ASP A 167 0.80 -8.14 -14.80
C ASP A 167 1.59 -6.82 -14.93
N ASN A 168 1.94 -6.18 -13.82
CA ASN A 168 2.78 -5.00 -13.84
C ASN A 168 4.25 -5.34 -14.13
N LEU A 169 5.05 -4.33 -14.48
CA LEU A 169 6.45 -4.52 -14.83
C LEU A 169 7.26 -5.18 -13.70
N GLN A 170 6.95 -4.88 -12.43
CA GLN A 170 7.62 -5.51 -11.28
C GLN A 170 7.38 -7.03 -11.25
N ARG A 171 6.14 -7.49 -11.49
CA ARG A 171 5.82 -8.92 -11.51
C ARG A 171 6.45 -9.63 -12.69
N ARG A 172 6.40 -9.02 -13.87
CA ARG A 172 7.09 -9.54 -15.07
C ARG A 172 8.58 -9.67 -14.83
N ALA A 173 9.21 -8.68 -14.21
CA ALA A 173 10.62 -8.70 -13.85
C ALA A 173 10.95 -9.83 -12.86
N GLN A 174 10.16 -9.99 -11.81
CA GLN A 174 10.37 -11.06 -10.82
C GLN A 174 10.16 -12.46 -11.43
N GLY A 175 9.11 -12.62 -12.24
CA GLY A 175 8.87 -13.88 -12.95
C GLY A 175 10.01 -14.23 -13.93
N LEU A 176 10.45 -13.24 -14.73
CA LEU A 176 11.57 -13.42 -15.65
C LEU A 176 12.85 -13.85 -14.93
N VAL A 177 13.18 -13.15 -13.84
CA VAL A 177 14.39 -13.42 -13.05
C VAL A 177 14.39 -14.83 -12.50
N VAL A 178 13.26 -15.31 -11.98
CA VAL A 178 13.14 -16.67 -11.45
C VAL A 178 13.24 -17.71 -12.58
N ALA A 179 12.58 -17.47 -13.71
CA ALA A 179 12.69 -18.35 -14.87
C ALA A 179 14.13 -18.47 -15.41
N LEU A 180 14.90 -17.38 -15.38
CA LEU A 180 16.29 -17.38 -15.82
C LEU A 180 17.26 -17.95 -14.78
N ALA A 181 17.04 -17.66 -13.50
CA ALA A 181 17.89 -18.14 -12.41
C ALA A 181 17.70 -19.65 -12.13
N PHE A 182 16.49 -20.17 -12.40
CA PHE A 182 16.11 -21.55 -12.16
C PHE A 182 15.53 -22.20 -13.42
N PRO A 183 16.37 -22.48 -14.43
CA PRO A 183 15.91 -22.88 -15.77
C PRO A 183 15.25 -24.27 -15.82
N LYS A 184 15.27 -25.02 -14.71
CA LYS A 184 14.59 -26.31 -14.59
C LYS A 184 13.15 -26.22 -14.08
N VAL A 185 12.72 -25.04 -13.66
CA VAL A 185 11.35 -24.81 -13.20
C VAL A 185 10.40 -24.94 -14.37
N ASP A 186 9.33 -25.70 -14.18
CA ASP A 186 8.28 -25.92 -15.17
C ASP A 186 7.15 -24.91 -15.04
N VAL A 187 6.83 -24.51 -13.80
CA VAL A 187 5.69 -23.65 -13.48
C VAL A 187 6.11 -22.52 -12.54
N LEU A 188 5.72 -21.29 -12.88
CA LEU A 188 5.80 -20.13 -11.99
C LEU A 188 4.43 -19.81 -11.40
N LYS A 189 4.34 -19.74 -10.07
CA LYS A 189 3.19 -19.19 -9.34
C LYS A 189 3.53 -17.79 -8.85
N LEU A 190 3.09 -16.78 -9.59
CA LEU A 190 3.31 -15.38 -9.22
C LEU A 190 2.17 -14.90 -8.32
N GLN A 191 2.49 -14.55 -7.09
CA GLN A 191 1.51 -14.22 -6.07
C GLN A 191 1.72 -12.80 -5.52
N VAL A 192 0.62 -12.12 -5.23
CA VAL A 192 0.62 -10.90 -4.43
C VAL A 192 -0.21 -11.15 -3.18
N HIS A 193 0.39 -10.93 -2.02
CA HIS A 193 -0.23 -11.15 -0.73
C HIS A 193 -0.45 -9.83 -0.01
N GLY A 194 -1.72 -9.50 0.28
CA GLY A 194 -2.11 -8.33 1.07
C GLY A 194 -2.01 -8.59 2.57
N LEU A 195 -1.04 -7.99 3.24
CA LEU A 195 -0.79 -8.22 4.66
C LEU A 195 -1.93 -7.69 5.57
N ARG A 196 -2.64 -6.63 5.16
CA ARG A 196 -3.76 -6.06 5.95
C ARG A 196 -5.04 -6.85 5.81
N GLY A 197 -5.44 -7.18 4.58
CA GLY A 197 -6.72 -7.80 4.26
C GLY A 197 -6.69 -9.31 4.13
N ASN A 198 -5.53 -9.95 4.31
CA ASN A 198 -5.32 -11.38 4.03
C ASN A 198 -5.79 -11.79 2.62
N GLN A 199 -5.72 -10.85 1.67
CA GLN A 199 -6.04 -11.10 0.27
C GLN A 199 -4.86 -11.76 -0.40
N ARG A 200 -5.15 -12.69 -1.30
CA ARG A 200 -4.16 -13.33 -2.16
C ARG A 200 -4.69 -13.35 -3.59
N ILE A 201 -3.84 -12.93 -4.51
CA ILE A 201 -4.07 -13.08 -5.95
C ILE A 201 -2.89 -13.82 -6.55
N GLU A 202 -3.16 -14.60 -7.59
CA GLU A 202 -2.17 -15.49 -8.20
C GLU A 202 -2.31 -15.49 -9.72
N ARG A 203 -1.17 -15.60 -10.41
CA ARG A 203 -1.05 -15.95 -11.81
C ARG A 203 -0.13 -17.15 -11.95
N ILE A 204 -0.58 -18.18 -12.66
CA ILE A 204 0.21 -19.36 -12.98
C ILE A 204 0.73 -19.21 -14.41
N VAL A 205 2.02 -19.46 -14.62
CA VAL A 205 2.70 -19.40 -15.91
C VAL A 205 3.42 -20.74 -16.14
N PHE A 206 3.04 -21.45 -17.21
CA PHE A 206 3.65 -22.71 -17.61
C PHE A 206 4.82 -22.42 -18.56
N LEU A 207 6.06 -22.52 -18.06
CA LEU A 207 7.25 -22.07 -18.79
C LEU A 207 7.48 -22.85 -20.09
N ASN A 208 7.12 -24.13 -20.13
CA ASN A 208 7.25 -24.96 -21.31
C ASN A 208 6.30 -24.57 -22.44
N PHE A 209 5.13 -24.02 -22.12
CA PHE A 209 4.11 -23.63 -23.07
C PHE A 209 4.13 -22.14 -23.37
N GLU A 210 4.59 -21.32 -22.44
CA GLU A 210 4.55 -19.86 -22.52
C GLU A 210 5.91 -19.21 -22.83
N ARG A 211 6.73 -19.82 -23.68
CA ARG A 211 8.04 -19.26 -24.08
C ARG A 211 7.95 -17.83 -24.61
N LEU A 212 6.85 -17.51 -25.31
CA LEU A 212 6.58 -16.19 -25.82
C LEU A 212 6.34 -15.18 -24.68
N THR A 213 5.72 -15.59 -23.59
CA THR A 213 5.53 -14.76 -22.39
C THR A 213 6.86 -14.34 -21.79
N ILE A 214 7.82 -15.26 -21.67
CA ILE A 214 9.16 -14.97 -21.17
C ILE A 214 9.92 -14.01 -22.12
N GLN A 215 9.80 -14.21 -23.45
CA GLN A 215 10.40 -13.28 -24.40
C GLN A 215 9.78 -11.88 -24.31
N ASN A 216 8.46 -11.79 -24.22
CA ASN A 216 7.77 -10.50 -24.07
C ASN A 216 8.21 -9.78 -22.77
N TRP A 217 8.43 -10.52 -21.66
CA TRP A 217 8.94 -9.92 -20.42
C TRP A 217 10.35 -9.40 -20.58
N LYS A 218 11.23 -10.14 -21.30
CA LYS A 218 12.58 -9.63 -21.65
C LYS A 218 12.50 -8.34 -22.44
N ASP A 219 11.66 -8.30 -23.45
CA ASP A 219 11.51 -7.14 -24.33
C ASP A 219 10.95 -5.93 -23.57
N ASP A 220 9.97 -6.13 -22.69
CA ASP A 220 9.39 -5.10 -21.85
C ASP A 220 10.42 -4.50 -20.89
N ILE A 221 11.24 -5.34 -20.25
CA ILE A 221 12.27 -4.89 -19.31
C ILE A 221 13.43 -4.23 -20.08
N ALA A 222 13.87 -4.80 -21.18
CA ALA A 222 14.89 -4.19 -22.04
C ALA A 222 14.44 -2.82 -22.56
N PHE A 223 13.18 -2.72 -22.95
CA PHE A 223 12.59 -1.43 -23.33
C PHE A 223 12.63 -0.42 -22.18
N ALA A 224 12.22 -0.84 -20.97
CA ALA A 224 12.25 0.03 -19.78
C ALA A 224 13.69 0.49 -19.45
N ILE A 225 14.68 -0.42 -19.52
CA ILE A 225 16.09 -0.10 -19.32
C ILE A 225 16.58 0.91 -20.37
N ASN A 226 16.24 0.73 -21.64
CA ASN A 226 16.63 1.63 -22.71
C ASN A 226 15.97 3.01 -22.56
N VAL A 227 14.70 3.04 -22.15
CA VAL A 227 14.02 4.31 -21.81
C VAL A 227 14.77 5.04 -20.70
N LEU A 228 15.26 4.34 -19.68
CA LEU A 228 16.02 4.94 -18.58
C LEU A 228 17.41 5.45 -18.97
N LYS A 229 18.04 4.84 -19.98
CA LYS A 229 19.36 5.22 -20.48
C LYS A 229 19.31 6.40 -21.46
N ALA A 230 18.17 6.62 -22.12
CA ALA A 230 18.01 7.71 -23.08
C ALA A 230 17.73 9.04 -22.35
N PRO A 231 18.14 10.19 -22.91
CA PRO A 231 17.68 11.49 -22.44
C PRO A 231 16.15 11.51 -22.41
N GLN A 232 15.58 11.91 -21.26
CA GLN A 232 14.16 11.77 -21.05
C GLN A 232 13.42 13.06 -21.38
N GLU A 233 12.46 12.97 -22.30
CA GLU A 233 11.42 13.99 -22.42
C GLU A 233 10.26 13.68 -21.45
N PRO A 234 9.64 14.72 -20.88
CA PRO A 234 8.47 14.53 -20.05
C PRO A 234 7.36 13.80 -20.81
N ALA A 235 6.89 12.67 -20.30
CA ALA A 235 5.77 11.93 -20.85
C ALA A 235 4.56 12.11 -19.92
N PRO A 236 3.53 12.88 -20.31
CA PRO A 236 2.33 13.03 -19.51
C PRO A 236 1.53 11.73 -19.47
N GLY A 237 0.98 11.42 -18.31
CA GLY A 237 0.18 10.22 -18.09
C GLY A 237 -0.45 10.20 -16.71
N LEU A 238 -1.14 9.11 -16.39
CA LEU A 238 -1.79 8.94 -15.08
C LEU A 238 -0.81 9.05 -13.90
N GLY A 239 0.45 8.66 -14.10
CA GLY A 239 1.51 8.79 -13.10
C GLY A 239 1.83 10.23 -12.69
N CYS A 240 1.45 11.23 -13.50
CA CYS A 240 1.67 12.63 -13.19
C CYS A 240 0.94 13.10 -11.93
N TYR A 241 -0.20 12.50 -11.59
CA TYR A 241 -0.96 12.85 -10.39
C TYR A 241 -0.20 12.58 -9.08
N SER A 242 0.62 11.55 -9.08
CA SER A 242 1.45 11.15 -7.93
C SER A 242 2.92 11.52 -8.11
N CYS A 243 3.28 12.20 -9.18
CA CYS A 243 4.67 12.53 -9.48
C CYS A 243 5.18 13.61 -8.52
N PRO A 244 6.22 13.33 -7.73
CA PRO A 244 6.79 14.30 -6.80
C PRO A 244 7.44 15.50 -7.53
N TYR A 245 7.74 15.34 -8.83
CA TYR A 245 8.39 16.36 -9.66
C TYR A 245 7.40 17.12 -10.56
N ALA A 246 6.09 16.90 -10.38
CA ALA A 246 5.07 17.58 -11.19
C ALA A 246 5.24 19.11 -11.23
N ILE A 247 5.74 19.70 -10.13
CA ILE A 247 5.95 21.16 -10.02
C ILE A 247 7.12 21.65 -10.89
N THR A 248 8.19 20.86 -10.96
CA THR A 248 9.43 21.24 -11.65
C THR A 248 9.52 20.66 -13.07
N CYS A 249 8.54 19.84 -13.45
CA CYS A 249 8.50 19.24 -14.75
C CYS A 249 8.29 20.30 -15.84
N ARG A 250 9.15 20.28 -16.87
CA ARG A 250 9.11 21.20 -18.01
C ARG A 250 7.94 20.97 -18.97
N TYR A 251 7.24 19.86 -18.85
CA TYR A 251 6.01 19.61 -19.60
C TYR A 251 4.88 20.48 -19.03
N ASN A 252 4.61 21.57 -19.72
CA ASN A 252 3.64 22.56 -19.27
C ASN A 252 2.96 23.19 -20.49
N ASP A 253 2.15 22.38 -21.20
CA ASP A 253 1.28 22.91 -22.25
C ASP A 253 -0.04 23.36 -21.60
N PRO A 254 -0.36 24.67 -21.60
CA PRO A 254 -1.55 25.20 -20.96
C PRO A 254 -2.86 24.80 -21.68
N GLU A 255 -2.81 24.30 -22.89
CA GLU A 255 -3.99 23.92 -23.67
C GLU A 255 -4.32 22.41 -23.61
N ASP A 256 -3.40 21.58 -23.10
CA ASP A 256 -3.65 20.16 -22.95
C ASP A 256 -4.37 19.81 -21.62
N LEU A 257 -5.34 18.91 -21.68
CA LEU A 257 -6.09 18.42 -20.50
C LEU A 257 -5.16 17.87 -19.42
N HIS A 258 -4.07 17.21 -19.78
CA HIS A 258 -3.08 16.71 -18.84
C HIS A 258 -2.31 17.84 -18.15
N SER A 259 -1.98 18.90 -18.88
CA SER A 259 -1.36 20.10 -18.31
C SER A 259 -2.29 20.80 -17.34
N ILE A 260 -3.59 20.91 -17.69
CA ILE A 260 -4.62 21.48 -16.80
C ILE A 260 -4.76 20.63 -15.55
N ALA A 261 -4.87 19.32 -15.68
CA ALA A 261 -4.96 18.39 -14.55
C ALA A 261 -3.71 18.46 -13.65
N LYS A 262 -2.53 18.57 -14.25
CA LYS A 262 -1.27 18.73 -13.54
C LYS A 262 -1.20 20.07 -12.80
N GLN A 263 -1.57 21.18 -13.45
CA GLN A 263 -1.66 22.48 -12.80
C GLN A 263 -2.65 22.43 -11.62
N TYR A 264 -3.80 21.80 -11.82
CA TYR A 264 -4.76 21.59 -10.73
C TYR A 264 -4.13 20.80 -9.56
N ALA A 265 -3.45 19.68 -9.82
CA ALA A 265 -2.80 18.87 -8.79
C ALA A 265 -1.73 19.68 -8.02
N ILE A 266 -0.93 20.49 -8.74
CA ILE A 266 0.08 21.39 -8.17
C ILE A 266 -0.57 22.44 -7.27
N HIS A 267 -1.59 23.14 -7.78
CA HIS A 267 -2.29 24.17 -7.05
C HIS A 267 -3.02 23.60 -5.84
N HIS A 268 -3.64 22.41 -6.00
CA HIS A 268 -4.29 21.71 -4.89
C HIS A 268 -3.29 21.26 -3.81
N GLY A 269 -2.12 20.75 -4.19
CA GLY A 269 -1.04 20.42 -3.27
C GLY A 269 -0.54 21.64 -2.49
N LYS A 270 -0.26 22.74 -3.20
CA LYS A 270 0.12 24.02 -2.57
C LYS A 270 -0.99 24.55 -1.66
N ALA A 271 -2.24 24.46 -2.10
CA ALA A 271 -3.40 24.89 -1.29
C ALA A 271 -3.49 24.07 0.01
N LYS A 272 -3.30 22.74 -0.05
CA LYS A 272 -3.25 21.90 1.17
C LYS A 272 -2.09 22.26 2.11
N GLU A 273 -0.92 22.55 1.56
CA GLU A 273 0.22 22.98 2.36
C GLU A 273 -0.03 24.31 3.04
N LEU A 274 -0.57 25.30 2.30
CA LEU A 274 -0.99 26.59 2.84
C LEU A 274 -2.12 26.42 3.86
N GLU A 275 -3.09 25.55 3.60
CA GLU A 275 -4.15 25.20 4.56
C GLU A 275 -3.57 24.66 5.87
N LYS A 276 -2.54 23.78 5.79
CA LYS A 276 -1.86 23.27 6.98
C LYS A 276 -1.16 24.40 7.76
N LYS A 277 -0.50 25.32 7.07
CA LYS A 277 0.13 26.49 7.69
C LYS A 277 -0.91 27.41 8.31
N LEU A 278 -1.99 27.71 7.59
CA LEU A 278 -3.10 28.52 8.09
C LEU A 278 -3.77 27.90 9.30
N LYS A 279 -4.01 26.59 9.30
CA LYS A 279 -4.54 25.85 10.47
C LYS A 279 -3.66 26.02 11.71
N ALA A 280 -2.34 26.02 11.53
CA ALA A 280 -1.41 26.22 12.64
C ALA A 280 -1.48 27.65 13.20
N ILE A 281 -1.54 28.66 12.31
CA ILE A 281 -1.58 30.08 12.69
C ILE A 281 -2.94 30.49 13.28
N THR A 282 -4.04 29.97 12.70
CA THR A 282 -5.41 30.36 13.09
C THR A 282 -6.02 29.49 14.17
N LYS A 283 -5.20 28.68 14.85
CA LYS A 283 -5.66 27.76 15.91
C LYS A 283 -6.34 28.52 17.06
N GLU A 284 -5.84 29.68 17.38
CA GLU A 284 -6.33 30.52 18.49
C GLU A 284 -7.13 31.75 18.00
N ASN A 285 -6.78 32.32 16.84
CA ASN A 285 -7.41 33.48 16.30
C ASN A 285 -7.72 33.35 14.81
N ALA A 286 -8.92 33.69 14.40
CA ALA A 286 -9.29 33.73 12.99
C ALA A 286 -8.61 34.94 12.30
N ILE A 287 -8.23 34.77 11.04
CA ILE A 287 -7.79 35.85 10.17
C ILE A 287 -9.05 36.44 9.51
N LEU A 288 -9.26 37.72 9.68
CA LEU A 288 -10.34 38.47 9.06
C LEU A 288 -9.74 39.36 7.97
N ASP A 289 -10.27 39.26 6.78
CA ASP A 289 -9.97 40.10 5.64
C ASP A 289 -11.28 40.67 5.10
N GLU A 290 -11.22 41.74 4.30
CA GLU A 290 -12.40 42.38 3.72
C GLU A 290 -13.22 41.40 2.84
N GLN A 291 -12.57 40.47 2.20
CA GLN A 291 -13.16 39.51 1.26
C GLN A 291 -13.46 38.15 1.85
N PHE A 292 -12.74 37.73 2.91
CA PHE A 292 -12.87 36.37 3.46
C PHE A 292 -12.50 36.28 4.94
N GLN A 293 -13.00 35.23 5.56
CA GLN A 293 -12.64 34.83 6.92
C GLN A 293 -12.00 33.45 6.89
N ILE A 294 -10.82 33.31 7.52
CA ILE A 294 -10.09 32.06 7.64
C ILE A 294 -9.97 31.68 9.11
N GLY A 295 -10.39 30.48 9.48
CA GLY A 295 -10.24 29.98 10.84
C GLY A 295 -11.13 28.80 11.14
N TYR A 296 -11.21 28.48 12.43
CA TYR A 296 -12.03 27.38 12.92
C TYR A 296 -13.44 27.87 13.25
N LYS A 297 -14.43 27.16 12.70
CA LYS A 297 -15.84 27.36 13.01
C LYS A 297 -16.34 26.24 13.91
N PRO A 298 -17.18 26.54 14.91
CA PRO A 298 -17.82 25.50 15.72
C PRO A 298 -18.73 24.64 14.83
N LYS A 299 -18.60 23.32 14.98
CA LYS A 299 -19.50 22.35 14.37
C LYS A 299 -19.85 21.27 15.37
N THR A 300 -20.96 20.64 15.15
CA THR A 300 -21.43 19.52 15.96
C THR A 300 -21.37 18.23 15.17
N ARG A 301 -20.97 17.15 15.81
CA ARG A 301 -20.96 15.80 15.25
C ARG A 301 -21.63 14.83 16.22
N ASN A 302 -22.60 14.11 15.72
CA ASN A 302 -23.18 13.00 16.48
C ASN A 302 -22.25 11.82 16.50
N THR A 303 -21.97 11.28 17.68
CA THR A 303 -21.24 10.04 17.88
C THR A 303 -22.12 9.06 18.62
N THR A 304 -22.11 7.79 18.23
CA THR A 304 -22.88 6.74 18.90
C THR A 304 -22.35 6.47 20.32
N VAL A 305 -23.26 6.24 21.26
CA VAL A 305 -22.92 5.93 22.65
C VAL A 305 -23.00 4.40 22.84
N PRO A 306 -21.95 3.72 23.34
CA PRO A 306 -21.94 2.27 23.47
C PRO A 306 -23.15 1.69 24.22
N LYS A 307 -23.60 2.33 25.31
CA LYS A 307 -24.79 1.89 26.07
C LYS A 307 -26.10 1.97 25.27
N ALA A 308 -26.16 2.83 24.26
CA ALA A 308 -27.36 2.97 23.44
C ALA A 308 -27.55 1.81 22.46
N MET A 309 -26.51 1.03 22.20
CA MET A 309 -26.61 -0.19 21.40
C MET A 309 -27.51 -1.24 22.06
N THR A 310 -27.50 -1.35 23.39
CA THR A 310 -28.39 -2.24 24.11
C THR A 310 -29.87 -1.80 23.96
N ASN A 311 -30.14 -0.50 24.01
CA ASN A 311 -31.50 0.01 23.83
C ASN A 311 -31.97 -0.21 22.38
N LEU A 312 -31.10 0.00 21.40
CA LEU A 312 -31.39 -0.28 20.00
C LEU A 312 -31.68 -1.75 19.75
N TRP A 313 -30.93 -2.66 20.41
CA TRP A 313 -31.20 -4.08 20.38
C TRP A 313 -32.57 -4.46 20.92
N ASN A 314 -32.95 -3.90 22.06
CA ASN A 314 -34.23 -4.20 22.65
C ASN A 314 -35.39 -3.79 21.74
N VAL A 315 -35.35 -2.58 21.20
CA VAL A 315 -36.38 -2.10 20.26
C VAL A 315 -36.37 -2.91 18.96
N TRP A 316 -35.19 -3.28 18.45
CA TRP A 316 -35.07 -4.12 17.26
C TRP A 316 -35.66 -5.51 17.45
N LYS A 317 -35.40 -6.11 18.61
CA LYS A 317 -35.94 -7.43 19.01
C LYS A 317 -37.46 -7.40 19.16
N GLU A 318 -38.01 -6.34 19.76
CA GLU A 318 -39.44 -6.14 19.92
C GLU A 318 -40.19 -5.95 18.58
N ASN A 319 -39.47 -5.65 17.51
CA ASN A 319 -39.99 -5.45 16.14
C ASN A 319 -39.52 -6.55 15.18
N ASP A 320 -39.44 -7.79 15.65
CA ASP A 320 -39.10 -8.98 14.85
C ASP A 320 -37.70 -8.98 14.19
N GLY A 321 -36.77 -8.17 14.71
CA GLY A 321 -35.38 -8.15 14.25
C GLY A 321 -34.61 -9.40 14.68
N THR A 322 -33.80 -9.95 13.78
CA THR A 322 -32.96 -11.13 14.07
C THR A 322 -31.63 -10.73 14.68
N ILE A 323 -31.02 -11.62 15.47
CA ILE A 323 -29.72 -11.40 16.12
C ILE A 323 -28.61 -11.23 15.09
N ASP A 324 -28.66 -11.94 13.95
CA ASP A 324 -27.67 -11.85 12.88
C ASP A 324 -27.71 -10.48 12.20
N ALA A 325 -28.91 -9.94 11.97
CA ALA A 325 -29.07 -8.59 11.45
C ALA A 325 -28.52 -7.55 12.44
N TYR A 326 -28.71 -7.77 13.75
CA TYR A 326 -28.15 -6.89 14.78
C TYR A 326 -26.63 -6.99 14.90
N LEU A 327 -26.05 -8.18 14.86
CA LEU A 327 -24.59 -8.37 14.93
C LEU A 327 -23.86 -7.71 13.74
N ASN A 328 -24.51 -7.70 12.57
CA ASN A 328 -24.02 -6.91 11.43
C ASN A 328 -24.07 -5.38 11.68
N LEU A 329 -24.86 -4.95 12.65
CA LEU A 329 -24.98 -3.55 13.07
C LEU A 329 -24.01 -3.15 14.19
N CYS A 330 -23.30 -4.09 14.82
CA CYS A 330 -22.37 -3.79 15.92
C CYS A 330 -21.17 -2.91 15.53
N ASN A 331 -20.97 -2.66 14.25
CA ASN A 331 -20.01 -1.68 13.70
C ASN A 331 -20.67 -0.38 13.20
N LEU A 332 -21.83 -0.05 13.74
CA LEU A 332 -22.66 1.07 13.30
C LEU A 332 -21.91 2.41 13.30
N THR A 333 -21.71 2.94 12.13
CA THR A 333 -21.39 4.36 11.96
C THR A 333 -22.63 5.21 12.22
N ALA A 334 -22.46 6.48 12.60
CA ALA A 334 -23.59 7.41 12.78
C ALA A 334 -24.50 7.51 11.52
N THR A 335 -23.96 7.25 10.34
CA THR A 335 -24.70 7.25 9.07
C THR A 335 -25.61 6.01 8.96
N GLU A 336 -25.15 4.86 9.38
CA GLU A 336 -25.93 3.61 9.36
C GLU A 336 -27.04 3.66 10.43
N ALA A 337 -26.71 4.13 11.63
CA ALA A 337 -27.72 4.36 12.66
C ALA A 337 -28.86 5.27 12.15
N LYS A 338 -28.54 6.33 11.41
CA LYS A 338 -29.51 7.23 10.80
C LYS A 338 -30.41 6.53 9.76
N LYS A 339 -29.85 5.61 8.96
CA LYS A 339 -30.62 4.82 7.99
C LYS A 339 -31.62 3.92 8.69
N ILE A 340 -31.21 3.26 9.78
CA ILE A 340 -32.08 2.41 10.59
C ILE A 340 -33.20 3.20 11.23
N MET A 341 -32.90 4.35 11.85
CA MET A 341 -33.93 5.23 12.40
C MET A 341 -34.94 5.65 11.34
N THR A 342 -34.50 5.93 10.13
CA THR A 342 -35.38 6.27 9.02
C THR A 342 -36.29 5.10 8.63
N GLN A 343 -35.77 3.87 8.66
CA GLN A 343 -36.57 2.68 8.38
C GLN A 343 -37.60 2.39 9.49
N LEU A 344 -37.20 2.52 10.76
CA LEU A 344 -38.09 2.36 11.91
C LEU A 344 -39.26 3.39 11.86
N ARG A 345 -38.98 4.64 11.51
CA ARG A 345 -40.03 5.67 11.33
C ARG A 345 -40.98 5.33 10.18
N LYS A 346 -40.48 4.80 9.07
CA LYS A 346 -41.34 4.33 7.98
C LYS A 346 -42.26 3.21 8.38
N ASN A 347 -41.86 2.41 9.37
CA ASN A 347 -42.65 1.34 9.96
C ASN A 347 -43.57 1.84 11.09
N GLY A 348 -43.69 3.16 11.30
CA GLY A 348 -44.57 3.75 12.31
C GLY A 348 -44.02 3.78 13.73
N ILE A 349 -42.73 3.46 13.94
CA ILE A 349 -42.11 3.41 15.26
C ILE A 349 -41.59 4.81 15.63
N ASP A 350 -41.92 5.27 16.85
CA ASP A 350 -41.35 6.53 17.37
C ASP A 350 -39.89 6.32 17.74
N THR A 351 -39.00 6.95 16.98
CA THR A 351 -37.54 6.85 17.17
C THR A 351 -36.96 7.92 18.09
N LYS A 352 -37.76 8.89 18.54
CA LYS A 352 -37.28 10.03 19.31
C LYS A 352 -36.59 9.64 20.63
N PRO A 353 -37.14 8.73 21.44
CA PRO A 353 -36.50 8.27 22.68
C PRO A 353 -35.17 7.53 22.43
N ILE A 354 -35.05 6.87 21.27
CA ILE A 354 -33.83 6.13 20.88
C ILE A 354 -32.76 7.13 20.42
N GLU A 355 -33.13 8.13 19.64
CA GLU A 355 -32.19 9.15 19.12
C GLU A 355 -31.58 9.97 20.26
N GLU A 356 -32.34 10.33 21.27
CA GLU A 356 -31.86 11.09 22.43
C GLU A 356 -30.81 10.29 23.24
N THR A 357 -30.88 8.97 23.25
CA THR A 357 -29.93 8.10 23.96
C THR A 357 -28.81 7.57 23.08
N LEU A 358 -29.03 7.47 21.76
CA LEU A 358 -28.11 6.89 20.80
C LEU A 358 -26.93 7.80 20.46
N TYR A 359 -27.15 9.09 20.42
CA TYR A 359 -26.17 10.05 19.99
C TYR A 359 -25.68 10.93 21.14
N LYS A 360 -24.37 11.05 21.25
CA LYS A 360 -23.73 12.10 22.02
C LYS A 360 -23.28 13.19 21.07
N VAL A 361 -23.79 14.39 21.23
CA VAL A 361 -23.34 15.54 20.46
C VAL A 361 -21.94 15.92 20.93
N LYS A 362 -21.00 15.89 20.00
CA LYS A 362 -19.64 16.34 20.23
C LYS A 362 -19.44 17.63 19.42
N GLU A 363 -19.20 18.71 20.13
CA GLU A 363 -18.79 19.96 19.51
C GLU A 363 -17.33 19.88 19.08
N TYR A 364 -17.02 20.35 17.90
CA TYR A 364 -15.67 20.47 17.39
C TYR A 364 -15.56 21.70 16.48
N SER A 365 -14.34 22.18 16.33
CA SER A 365 -14.06 23.27 15.42
C SER A 365 -13.58 22.71 14.08
N GLN A 366 -14.16 23.18 13.00
CA GLN A 366 -13.72 22.84 11.65
C GLN A 366 -13.03 24.03 11.01
N PHE A 367 -11.81 23.82 10.52
CA PHE A 367 -11.12 24.83 9.72
C PHE A 367 -11.85 25.06 8.40
N GLY A 368 -11.99 26.32 8.01
CA GLY A 368 -12.61 26.70 6.75
C GLY A 368 -12.24 28.12 6.34
N ILE A 369 -12.44 28.38 5.05
CA ILE A 369 -12.37 29.70 4.44
C ILE A 369 -13.79 30.04 4.01
N THR A 370 -14.29 31.17 4.43
CA THR A 370 -15.62 31.66 4.03
C THR A 370 -15.43 32.98 3.28
N LYS A 371 -16.03 33.06 2.11
CA LYS A 371 -16.12 34.32 1.36
C LYS A 371 -17.14 35.21 2.04
N ASN A 372 -16.78 36.44 2.32
CA ASN A 372 -17.73 37.41 2.82
C ASN A 372 -18.70 37.76 1.68
N GLU A 373 -20.00 37.72 1.93
CA GLU A 373 -20.98 38.26 1.00
C GLU A 373 -20.83 39.78 1.02
N ILE A 374 -20.42 40.31 -0.10
CA ILE A 374 -20.43 41.78 -0.29
C ILE A 374 -21.90 42.14 -0.44
N THR A 375 -22.50 42.59 0.61
CA THR A 375 -23.81 43.29 0.53
C THR A 375 -23.56 44.58 -0.24
N SER A 376 -23.92 44.56 -1.51
CA SER A 376 -23.99 45.76 -2.39
C SER A 376 -25.08 46.68 -1.97
#